data_656da444365cb36779b6f6f4b93b2a01
#
_entry.id   656da444365cb36779b6f6f4b93b2a01
#
_cell.length_a   1.000
_cell.length_b   1.000
_cell.length_c   1.000
_cell.angle_alpha   90.00
_cell.angle_beta   90.00
_cell.angle_gamma   90.00
#
_symmetry.space_group_name_H-M   'P 1'
#
loop_
_entity.id
_entity.type
_entity.pdbx_description
1 polymer ?
#
loop_
_entity_poly.entity_id
_entity_poly.type
_entity_poly.pdbx_seq_one_letter_code
_entity_poly.pdbx_strand_id
1 'polypeptide(L)'
;ADEFISRCRDFSRLLKEYHPNAEMWPSAQQPHSIPNWGEKLISELQELPDEIDGIITGPNHAFEMDELRRRVPAKYPIRFYPDITHNVRCEYPVHFDRDDWHYALAAGLSRECTNPRPCEYREIHRLTRRYVVGSVSYSEGITDDVNKCVWSDMDFFPDVDVRDSLE
;
A
#
# COMPACT_ATOMS: atom_id res chain seq x y z
N ALA A 1 5.13 1.33 19.26
CA ALA A 1 5.89 1.95 18.18
C ALA A 1 7.37 2.09 18.56
N ASP A 2 7.69 2.57 19.74
CA ASP A 2 9.06 2.81 20.22
C ASP A 2 9.95 1.56 20.05
N GLU A 3 9.48 0.41 20.55
CA GLU A 3 10.18 -0.86 20.39
C GLU A 3 10.28 -1.29 18.90
N PHE A 4 9.25 -1.04 18.11
CA PHE A 4 9.24 -1.37 16.69
C PHE A 4 10.28 -0.54 15.92
N ILE A 5 10.28 0.77 16.09
CA ILE A 5 11.25 1.65 15.43
C ILE A 5 12.67 1.36 15.93
N SER A 6 12.84 1.12 17.24
CA SER A 6 14.14 0.71 17.78
C SER A 6 14.67 -0.55 17.11
N ARG A 7 13.83 -1.57 16.95
CA ARG A 7 14.21 -2.80 16.22
C ARG A 7 14.51 -2.54 14.75
N CYS A 8 13.74 -1.70 14.06
CA CYS A 8 14.03 -1.31 12.68
C CYS A 8 15.41 -0.65 12.56
N ARG A 9 15.77 0.21 13.51
CA ARG A 9 17.10 0.84 13.55
C ARG A 9 18.21 -0.19 13.75
N ASP A 10 18.04 -1.12 14.68
CA ASP A 10 19.00 -2.19 14.92
C ASP A 10 19.18 -3.10 13.71
N PHE A 11 18.07 -3.48 13.06
CA PHE A 11 18.11 -4.25 11.82
C PHE A 11 18.75 -3.46 10.67
N SER A 12 18.48 -2.17 10.56
CA SER A 12 19.09 -1.32 9.55
C SER A 12 20.60 -1.27 9.71
N ARG A 13 21.10 -1.10 10.95
CA ARG A 13 22.55 -1.11 11.23
C ARG A 13 23.18 -2.44 10.84
N LEU A 14 22.57 -3.55 11.27
CA LEU A 14 23.05 -4.88 10.92
C LEU A 14 22.99 -5.14 9.42
N LEU A 15 21.91 -4.75 8.75
CA LEU A 15 21.75 -4.90 7.31
C LEU A 15 22.83 -4.15 6.55
N LYS A 16 23.09 -2.89 6.93
CA LYS A 16 24.07 -2.02 6.26
C LYS A 16 25.53 -2.44 6.53
N GLU A 17 25.78 -3.22 7.57
CA GLU A 17 27.11 -3.84 7.82
C GLU A 17 27.50 -4.80 6.68
N TYR A 18 26.52 -5.58 6.18
CA TYR A 18 26.75 -6.56 5.10
C TYR A 18 26.32 -6.06 3.72
N HIS A 19 25.39 -5.12 3.68
CA HIS A 19 24.81 -4.54 2.47
C HIS A 19 24.72 -3.01 2.60
N PRO A 20 25.84 -2.28 2.39
CA PRO A 20 25.92 -0.84 2.68
C PRO A 20 24.89 0.03 1.95
N ASN A 21 24.39 -0.44 0.80
CA ASN A 21 23.39 0.28 -0.02
C ASN A 21 21.95 -0.17 0.22
N ALA A 22 21.73 -1.06 1.20
CA ALA A 22 20.38 -1.51 1.52
C ALA A 22 19.59 -0.44 2.28
N GLU A 23 18.30 -0.35 1.98
CA GLU A 23 17.38 0.61 2.58
C GLU A 23 16.45 -0.08 3.59
N MET A 24 16.11 0.61 4.66
CA MET A 24 15.14 0.18 5.67
C MET A 24 13.83 0.96 5.51
N TRP A 25 12.77 0.24 5.17
CA TRP A 25 11.42 0.78 4.96
C TRP A 25 10.41 0.11 5.90
N PRO A 26 10.23 0.61 7.13
CA PRO A 26 9.25 0.05 8.04
C PRO A 26 7.82 0.24 7.53
N SER A 27 6.96 -0.73 7.88
CA SER A 27 5.53 -0.67 7.56
C SER A 27 4.80 0.32 8.47
N ALA A 28 4.01 1.21 7.87
CA ALA A 28 3.09 2.11 8.55
C ALA A 28 1.67 1.53 8.68
N GLN A 29 1.48 0.25 8.36
CA GLN A 29 0.20 -0.42 8.59
C GLN A 29 -0.09 -0.53 10.08
N GLN A 30 -1.34 -0.31 10.46
CA GLN A 30 -1.75 -0.34 11.85
C GLN A 30 -2.03 -1.77 12.33
N PRO A 31 -1.31 -2.28 13.32
CA PRO A 31 -1.68 -3.54 13.97
C PRO A 31 -2.99 -3.40 14.73
N HIS A 32 -3.93 -4.32 14.51
CA HIS A 32 -5.23 -4.28 15.19
C HIS A 32 -5.16 -4.31 16.72
N SER A 33 -4.09 -4.87 17.27
CA SER A 33 -3.90 -5.04 18.73
C SER A 33 -3.24 -3.87 19.42
N ILE A 34 -2.75 -2.86 18.69
CA ILE A 34 -2.01 -1.74 19.29
C ILE A 34 -2.77 -0.44 19.09
N PRO A 35 -3.43 0.08 20.14
CA PRO A 35 -4.13 1.34 20.05
C PRO A 35 -3.15 2.50 19.79
N ASN A 36 -3.61 3.49 19.01
CA ASN A 36 -2.85 4.69 18.68
C ASN A 36 -1.48 4.41 18.00
N TRP A 37 -1.36 3.27 17.30
CA TRP A 37 -0.13 2.90 16.61
C TRP A 37 0.35 3.99 15.66
N GLY A 38 -0.53 4.52 14.82
CA GLY A 38 -0.19 5.54 13.82
C GLY A 38 0.38 6.80 14.47
N GLU A 39 -0.25 7.28 15.56
CA GLU A 39 0.23 8.46 16.29
C GLU A 39 1.65 8.24 16.84
N LYS A 40 1.88 7.09 17.43
CA LYS A 40 3.19 6.72 17.96
C LYS A 40 4.25 6.60 16.87
N LEU A 41 3.89 5.98 15.73
CA LEU A 41 4.79 5.88 14.59
C LEU A 41 5.19 7.27 14.08
N ILE A 42 4.23 8.17 13.90
CA ILE A 42 4.51 9.54 13.45
C ILE A 42 5.42 10.25 14.46
N SER A 43 5.17 10.10 15.76
CA SER A 43 6.02 10.70 16.80
C SER A 43 7.47 10.24 16.69
N GLU A 44 7.70 8.94 16.52
CA GLU A 44 9.05 8.39 16.34
C GLU A 44 9.73 8.89 15.05
N LEU A 45 8.98 9.01 13.97
CA LEU A 45 9.52 9.53 12.70
C LEU A 45 9.88 11.02 12.78
N GLN A 46 9.26 11.80 13.67
CA GLN A 46 9.62 13.20 13.88
C GLN A 46 11.04 13.37 14.47
N GLU A 47 11.55 12.35 15.15
CA GLU A 47 12.93 12.34 15.64
C GLU A 47 13.97 12.18 14.50
N LEU A 48 13.50 11.98 13.28
CA LEU A 48 14.30 11.87 12.05
C LEU A 48 15.43 10.83 12.11
N PRO A 49 15.17 9.58 12.55
CA PRO A 49 16.20 8.55 12.61
C PRO A 49 16.84 8.31 11.23
N ASP A 50 18.20 8.34 11.20
CA ASP A 50 18.96 8.18 9.95
C ASP A 50 18.98 6.73 9.42
N GLU A 51 18.65 5.79 10.28
CA GLU A 51 18.57 4.39 9.91
C GLU A 51 17.32 4.03 9.11
N ILE A 52 16.33 4.93 9.03
CA ILE A 52 15.10 4.76 8.26
C ILE A 52 15.24 5.54 6.95
N ASP A 53 15.02 4.88 5.85
CA ASP A 53 15.18 5.44 4.49
C ASP A 53 13.83 5.86 3.88
N GLY A 54 12.72 5.28 4.32
CA GLY A 54 11.37 5.60 3.89
C GLY A 54 10.34 4.80 4.69
N ILE A 55 9.09 4.87 4.31
CA ILE A 55 8.03 4.02 4.88
C ILE A 55 7.22 3.36 3.78
N ILE A 56 6.63 2.20 4.10
CA ILE A 56 5.65 1.54 3.24
C ILE A 56 4.31 1.51 3.96
N THR A 57 3.23 1.85 3.27
CA THR A 57 1.86 1.76 3.78
C THR A 57 1.02 0.82 2.92
N GLY A 58 -0.09 0.34 3.43
CA GLY A 58 -0.95 -0.62 2.76
C GLY A 58 -2.34 -0.67 3.38
N PRO A 59 -3.11 -1.75 3.15
CA PRO A 59 -4.54 -1.82 3.43
C PRO A 59 -4.99 -1.46 4.85
N ASN A 60 -4.18 -1.69 5.84
CA ASN A 60 -4.51 -1.38 7.24
C ASN A 60 -3.81 -0.09 7.69
N HIS A 61 -3.95 0.97 6.92
CA HIS A 61 -3.35 2.25 7.27
C HIS A 61 -4.07 2.94 8.43
N ALA A 62 -3.30 3.69 9.23
CA ALA A 62 -3.83 4.45 10.35
C ALA A 62 -4.43 5.80 9.92
N PHE A 63 -4.06 6.29 8.76
CA PHE A 63 -4.42 7.60 8.22
C PHE A 63 -4.70 7.48 6.72
N GLU A 64 -5.62 8.27 6.21
CA GLU A 64 -5.78 8.45 4.77
C GLU A 64 -4.46 8.93 4.13
N MET A 65 -4.23 8.61 2.87
CA MET A 65 -2.94 8.80 2.21
C MET A 65 -2.47 10.27 2.21
N ASP A 66 -3.39 11.20 2.03
CA ASP A 66 -3.09 12.64 2.06
C ASP A 66 -2.70 13.12 3.47
N GLU A 67 -3.39 12.61 4.49
CA GLU A 67 -3.06 12.88 5.89
C GLU A 67 -1.71 12.25 6.26
N LEU A 68 -1.49 10.99 5.88
CA LEU A 68 -0.22 10.31 6.11
C LEU A 68 0.93 11.12 5.51
N ARG A 69 0.81 11.56 4.25
CA ARG A 69 1.86 12.37 3.60
C ARG A 69 2.11 13.69 4.30
N ARG A 70 1.07 14.37 4.79
CA ARG A 70 1.23 15.63 5.53
C ARG A 70 1.92 15.45 6.88
N ARG A 71 1.73 14.30 7.51
CA ARG A 71 2.23 14.00 8.86
C ARG A 71 3.62 13.37 8.88
N VAL A 72 3.95 12.59 7.88
CA VAL A 72 5.28 11.98 7.74
C VAL A 72 6.28 13.05 7.32
N PRO A 73 7.43 13.17 8.01
CA PRO A 73 8.47 14.12 7.63
C PRO A 73 8.87 14.00 6.15
N ALA A 74 9.13 15.12 5.50
CA ALA A 74 9.47 15.17 4.07
C ALA A 74 10.73 14.35 3.72
N LYS A 75 11.62 14.12 4.69
CA LYS A 75 12.78 13.24 4.57
C LYS A 75 12.42 11.83 4.10
N TYR A 76 11.25 11.30 4.51
CA TYR A 76 10.86 9.93 4.22
C TYR A 76 9.92 9.85 3.03
N PRO A 77 10.36 9.28 1.91
CA PRO A 77 9.46 8.89 0.84
C PRO A 77 8.50 7.79 1.33
N ILE A 78 7.33 7.71 0.70
CA ILE A 78 6.31 6.71 0.99
C ILE A 78 6.20 5.78 -0.21
N ARG A 79 6.20 4.47 0.03
CA ARG A 79 5.77 3.45 -0.92
C ARG A 79 4.38 2.97 -0.55
N PHE A 80 3.59 2.67 -1.55
CA PHE A 80 2.25 2.13 -1.36
C PHE A 80 2.22 0.63 -1.68
N TYR A 81 1.50 -0.09 -0.86
CA TYR A 81 1.24 -1.51 -1.01
C TYR A 81 -0.27 -1.70 -1.25
N PRO A 82 -0.74 -1.54 -2.49
CA PRO A 82 -2.17 -1.70 -2.79
C PRO A 82 -2.58 -3.16 -2.65
N ASP A 83 -3.73 -3.35 -2.02
CA ASP A 83 -4.42 -4.63 -2.06
C ASP A 83 -5.25 -4.70 -3.34
N ILE A 84 -4.76 -5.43 -4.32
CA ILE A 84 -5.43 -5.61 -5.62
C ILE A 84 -6.17 -6.96 -5.73
N THR A 85 -6.35 -7.65 -4.61
CA THR A 85 -6.96 -8.97 -4.54
C THR A 85 -8.35 -8.95 -3.90
N HIS A 86 -8.46 -8.29 -2.76
CA HIS A 86 -9.64 -8.42 -1.91
C HIS A 86 -10.79 -7.54 -2.38
N ASN A 87 -12.03 -8.06 -2.30
CA ASN A 87 -13.23 -7.35 -2.73
C ASN A 87 -14.08 -6.80 -1.58
N VAL A 88 -14.09 -7.49 -0.44
CA VAL A 88 -15.08 -7.23 0.63
C VAL A 88 -14.44 -6.61 1.86
N ARG A 89 -13.37 -7.21 2.34
CA ARG A 89 -12.65 -6.78 3.53
C ARG A 89 -11.29 -6.22 3.13
N CYS A 90 -11.33 -5.10 2.46
CA CYS A 90 -10.15 -4.46 1.90
C CYS A 90 -10.26 -2.93 2.03
N GLU A 91 -9.20 -2.24 1.70
CA GLU A 91 -9.10 -0.78 1.72
C GLU A 91 -10.14 -0.12 0.80
N TYR A 92 -10.42 -0.72 -0.36
CA TYR A 92 -11.37 -0.23 -1.35
C TYR A 92 -12.38 -1.32 -1.70
N PRO A 93 -13.41 -1.53 -0.85
CA PRO A 93 -14.37 -2.59 -1.06
C PRO A 93 -15.24 -2.36 -2.30
N VAL A 94 -15.72 -3.44 -2.88
CA VAL A 94 -16.69 -3.40 -3.97
C VAL A 94 -18.04 -2.90 -3.42
N HIS A 95 -18.68 -1.99 -4.15
CA HIS A 95 -20.03 -1.56 -3.86
C HIS A 95 -21.04 -2.58 -4.43
N PHE A 96 -21.75 -3.29 -3.55
CA PHE A 96 -22.70 -4.34 -3.92
C PHE A 96 -24.07 -3.81 -4.37
N ASP A 97 -24.29 -2.53 -4.35
CA ASP A 97 -25.49 -1.85 -4.83
C ASP A 97 -25.51 -1.63 -6.35
N ARG A 98 -24.50 -2.13 -7.05
CA ARG A 98 -24.45 -2.09 -8.52
C ARG A 98 -25.15 -3.30 -9.11
N ASP A 99 -26.04 -3.07 -10.06
CA ASP A 99 -26.82 -4.11 -10.76
C ASP A 99 -25.96 -5.12 -11.54
N ASP A 100 -24.74 -4.73 -11.90
CA ASP A 100 -23.76 -5.52 -12.65
C ASP A 100 -22.91 -6.43 -11.76
N TRP A 101 -23.03 -6.34 -10.42
CA TRP A 101 -22.29 -7.17 -9.49
C TRP A 101 -23.13 -8.30 -8.93
N HIS A 102 -22.66 -9.53 -9.10
CA HIS A 102 -23.26 -10.68 -8.44
C HIS A 102 -22.60 -10.87 -7.06
N TYR A 103 -23.41 -10.77 -6.00
CA TYR A 103 -22.94 -10.89 -4.62
C TYR A 103 -22.09 -12.13 -4.36
N ALA A 104 -22.49 -13.29 -4.90
CA ALA A 104 -21.75 -14.54 -4.72
C ALA A 104 -20.33 -14.50 -5.32
N LEU A 105 -20.14 -13.78 -6.43
CA LEU A 105 -18.81 -13.60 -7.02
C LEU A 105 -17.96 -12.62 -6.21
N ALA A 106 -18.57 -11.54 -5.74
CA ALA A 106 -17.86 -10.52 -4.96
C ALA A 106 -17.58 -10.96 -3.53
N ALA A 107 -18.51 -11.71 -2.90
CA ALA A 107 -18.40 -12.22 -1.53
C ALA A 107 -17.83 -13.64 -1.46
N GLY A 108 -17.61 -14.29 -2.55
CA GLY A 108 -17.11 -15.66 -2.67
C GLY A 108 -16.06 -15.95 -1.62
N LEU A 109 -15.06 -16.35 -1.55
CA LEU A 109 -14.08 -16.66 -0.50
C LEU A 109 -13.73 -15.46 0.44
N SER A 110 -14.50 -14.41 0.40
CA SER A 110 -14.43 -13.18 1.21
C SER A 110 -13.11 -12.37 1.13
N ARG A 111 -12.13 -12.87 0.44
CA ARG A 111 -10.79 -12.27 0.35
C ARG A 111 -10.29 -12.15 -1.08
N GLU A 112 -10.36 -13.21 -1.87
CA GLU A 112 -9.79 -13.19 -3.22
C GLU A 112 -10.62 -12.36 -4.19
N CYS A 113 -9.94 -11.75 -5.15
CA CYS A 113 -10.56 -11.09 -6.28
C CYS A 113 -10.89 -12.14 -7.34
N THR A 114 -12.16 -12.42 -7.53
CA THR A 114 -12.64 -13.28 -8.62
C THR A 114 -12.90 -12.50 -9.90
N ASN A 115 -12.98 -11.18 -9.81
CA ASN A 115 -13.22 -10.29 -10.94
C ASN A 115 -12.11 -9.23 -11.05
N PRO A 116 -11.51 -9.06 -12.22
CA PRO A 116 -10.62 -7.93 -12.48
C PRO A 116 -11.36 -6.60 -12.30
N ARG A 117 -10.67 -5.62 -11.72
CA ARG A 117 -11.21 -4.27 -11.44
C ARG A 117 -10.35 -3.15 -12.05
N PRO A 118 -10.00 -3.23 -13.33
CA PRO A 118 -8.99 -2.33 -13.93
C PRO A 118 -9.39 -0.86 -13.85
N CYS A 119 -10.65 -0.53 -14.09
CA CYS A 119 -11.12 0.86 -14.03
C CYS A 119 -11.10 1.43 -12.61
N GLU A 120 -11.44 0.63 -11.60
CA GLU A 120 -11.41 1.07 -10.22
C GLU A 120 -9.96 1.24 -9.73
N TYR A 121 -9.08 0.31 -10.06
CA TYR A 121 -7.66 0.42 -9.70
C TYR A 121 -6.98 1.60 -10.40
N ARG A 122 -7.39 1.97 -11.60
CA ARG A 122 -6.95 3.21 -12.23
C ARG A 122 -7.30 4.44 -11.38
N GLU A 123 -8.53 4.51 -10.86
CA GLU A 123 -8.93 5.65 -10.03
C GLU A 123 -8.16 5.66 -8.69
N ILE A 124 -7.99 4.50 -8.07
CA ILE A 124 -7.20 4.37 -6.83
C ILE A 124 -5.76 4.80 -7.07
N HIS A 125 -5.13 4.34 -8.14
CA HIS A 125 -3.77 4.75 -8.51
C HIS A 125 -3.68 6.26 -8.70
N ARG A 126 -4.61 6.88 -9.42
CA ARG A 126 -4.65 8.35 -9.64
C ARG A 126 -4.78 9.13 -8.34
N LEU A 127 -5.54 8.63 -7.38
CA LEU A 127 -5.72 9.26 -6.07
C LEU A 127 -4.46 9.17 -5.21
N THR A 128 -3.72 8.08 -5.29
CA THR A 128 -2.59 7.78 -4.39
C THR A 128 -1.24 8.18 -4.96
N ARG A 129 -1.03 8.08 -6.28
CA ARG A 129 0.29 8.27 -6.95
C ARG A 129 1.03 9.54 -6.58
N ARG A 130 0.31 10.64 -6.32
CA ARG A 130 0.90 11.94 -5.98
C ARG A 130 1.55 12.02 -4.60
N TYR A 131 1.29 11.03 -3.77
CA TYR A 131 1.78 10.99 -2.38
C TYR A 131 2.91 9.98 -2.19
N VAL A 132 3.17 9.15 -3.18
CA VAL A 132 4.08 8.02 -3.08
C VAL A 132 5.14 8.06 -4.17
N VAL A 133 6.25 7.35 -3.95
CA VAL A 133 7.35 7.24 -4.92
C VAL A 133 7.27 5.97 -5.76
N GLY A 134 6.29 5.12 -5.49
CA GLY A 134 6.04 3.87 -6.19
C GLY A 134 5.25 2.90 -5.33
N SER A 135 4.98 1.73 -5.86
CA SER A 135 4.18 0.71 -5.19
C SER A 135 4.82 -0.67 -5.22
N VAL A 136 4.30 -1.54 -4.36
CA VAL A 136 4.56 -2.98 -4.36
C VAL A 136 3.21 -3.67 -4.29
N SER A 137 2.66 -4.09 -5.41
CA SER A 137 1.34 -4.71 -5.43
C SER A 137 1.35 -6.10 -4.80
N TYR A 138 0.30 -6.40 -4.09
CA TYR A 138 0.02 -7.73 -3.54
C TYR A 138 -1.16 -8.36 -4.24
N SER A 139 -1.05 -9.66 -4.51
CA SER A 139 -2.12 -10.42 -5.13
C SER A 139 -2.07 -11.88 -4.74
N GLU A 140 -3.22 -12.51 -4.57
CA GLU A 140 -3.36 -13.95 -4.27
C GLU A 140 -4.53 -14.59 -5.01
N GLY A 141 -5.21 -13.87 -5.87
CA GLY A 141 -6.37 -14.33 -6.65
C GLY A 141 -6.01 -14.82 -8.05
N ILE A 142 -6.85 -15.69 -8.61
CA ILE A 142 -6.64 -16.30 -9.93
C ILE A 142 -6.68 -15.27 -11.06
N THR A 143 -7.48 -14.21 -10.90
CA THR A 143 -7.69 -13.17 -11.93
C THR A 143 -6.81 -11.94 -11.72
N ASP A 144 -5.92 -11.96 -10.76
CA ASP A 144 -5.13 -10.81 -10.37
C ASP A 144 -4.04 -10.45 -11.39
N ASP A 145 -3.75 -11.32 -12.35
CA ASP A 145 -2.78 -11.02 -13.40
C ASP A 145 -3.21 -9.78 -14.21
N VAL A 146 -4.52 -9.65 -14.51
CA VAL A 146 -5.07 -8.45 -15.14
C VAL A 146 -4.84 -7.22 -14.26
N ASN A 147 -5.15 -7.33 -12.97
CA ASN A 147 -4.96 -6.23 -12.02
C ASN A 147 -3.49 -5.84 -11.88
N LYS A 148 -2.58 -6.83 -11.87
CA LYS A 148 -1.13 -6.59 -11.82
C LYS A 148 -0.62 -5.88 -13.06
N CYS A 149 -1.01 -6.33 -14.25
CA CYS A 149 -0.60 -5.70 -15.51
C CYS A 149 -1.04 -4.24 -15.53
N VAL A 150 -2.32 -3.99 -15.30
CA VAL A 150 -2.87 -2.63 -15.29
C VAL A 150 -2.19 -1.75 -14.24
N TRP A 151 -1.98 -2.25 -13.02
CA TRP A 151 -1.31 -1.49 -11.98
C TRP A 151 0.15 -1.18 -12.35
N SER A 152 0.87 -2.18 -12.84
CA SER A 152 2.26 -2.02 -13.26
C SER A 152 2.40 -1.01 -14.39
N ASP A 153 1.55 -1.07 -15.40
CA ASP A 153 1.56 -0.10 -16.50
C ASP A 153 1.33 1.32 -15.99
N MET A 154 0.41 1.52 -15.06
CA MET A 154 0.16 2.84 -14.47
C MET A 154 1.33 3.35 -13.62
N ASP A 155 2.11 2.48 -12.99
CA ASP A 155 3.33 2.88 -12.28
C ASP A 155 4.42 3.40 -13.23
N PHE A 156 4.53 2.82 -14.43
CA PHE A 156 5.48 3.26 -15.46
C PHE A 156 4.93 4.38 -16.35
N PHE A 157 3.65 4.31 -16.70
CA PHE A 157 2.96 5.24 -17.59
C PHE A 157 1.68 5.77 -16.92
N PRO A 158 1.79 6.73 -16.00
CA PRO A 158 0.68 7.14 -15.13
C PRO A 158 -0.60 7.62 -15.83
N ASP A 159 -0.51 7.96 -17.11
CA ASP A 159 -1.63 8.44 -17.93
C ASP A 159 -2.06 7.42 -19.02
N VAL A 160 -1.58 6.18 -18.93
CA VAL A 160 -1.98 5.10 -19.85
C VAL A 160 -3.49 4.86 -19.82
N ASP A 161 -4.08 4.60 -20.97
CA ASP A 161 -5.47 4.10 -21.00
C ASP A 161 -5.48 2.63 -20.59
N VAL A 162 -6.36 2.30 -19.64
CA VAL A 162 -6.53 0.93 -19.16
C VAL A 162 -6.82 -0.06 -20.29
N ARG A 163 -7.45 0.41 -21.38
CA ARG A 163 -7.72 -0.42 -22.57
C ARG A 163 -6.44 -0.84 -23.26
N ASP A 164 -5.47 0.08 -23.37
CA ASP A 164 -4.18 -0.22 -23.99
C ASP A 164 -3.38 -1.25 -23.17
N SER A 165 -3.57 -1.25 -21.83
CA SER A 165 -2.97 -2.24 -20.94
C SER A 165 -3.60 -3.64 -21.04
N LEU A 166 -4.77 -3.76 -21.67
CA LEU A 166 -5.53 -5.01 -21.79
C LEU A 166 -5.43 -5.64 -23.19
N GLU A 167 -4.81 -4.98 -24.17
CA GLU A 167 -4.53 -5.47 -25.53
C GLU A 167 -3.18 -6.17 -25.62
#